data_d49d4fa012ccf1e50e1e443026cc584e
#
_entry.id   d49d4fa012ccf1e50e1e443026cc584e
#
_cell.length_a   1.000
_cell.length_b   1.000
_cell.length_c   1.000
_cell.angle_alpha   90.00
_cell.angle_beta   90.00
_cell.angle_gamma   90.00
#
_symmetry.space_group_name_H-M   'P 1'
#
loop_
_entity.id
_entity.type
_entity.pdbx_description
1 polymer ?
#
loop_
_entity_poly.entity_id
_entity_poly.type
_entity_poly.pdbx_seq_one_letter_code
_entity_poly.pdbx_strand_id
1 'polypeptide(L)'
;MTVPVLRAFVKQFPGVKLTVVSRPFFKPFFDGIPNVEFFAFDEKQRHKGFLGLIRLFSDLKKLNVDAFADLHNVLRSKIIGKLFAFSGKQAATVDKARADKKALTRAENKIFRQLPMIYERHVKVFSELGFVFDLSNPEFPKKQQLDSGVISIIGEKNQKWIGIAPFGQHESKVYPLDLMRKVIEDLSENDNYKIFLFGGKNEIEILNSLSNHKNVIVIAGKINFKQELQLISNLDLMLSMDSGNAHIAAMLGINVITLWGNTHPFAGFLPFNQPIENALVSDREKFPKIPTSVYGNKKVEGYEDVMRTILPKEVVGKIDFVLKH
;
A
#
# COMPACT_ATOMS: atom_id res chain seq x y z
N MET A 1 3.12 -3.35 -2.13
CA MET A 1 3.27 -4.77 -1.75
C MET A 1 4.19 -5.57 -2.67
N THR A 2 4.24 -5.30 -3.98
CA THR A 2 5.13 -6.01 -4.91
C THR A 2 6.63 -5.65 -4.71
N VAL A 3 6.94 -4.38 -4.44
CA VAL A 3 8.32 -3.88 -4.31
C VAL A 3 9.18 -4.68 -3.31
N PRO A 4 8.73 -4.96 -2.08
CA PRO A 4 9.52 -5.77 -1.14
C PRO A 4 9.81 -7.17 -1.66
N VAL A 5 8.85 -7.79 -2.37
CA VAL A 5 9.02 -9.12 -2.98
C VAL A 5 10.10 -9.08 -4.06
N LEU A 6 10.07 -8.06 -4.95
CA LEU A 6 11.08 -7.92 -6.00
C LEU A 6 12.48 -7.65 -5.42
N ARG A 7 12.58 -6.83 -4.35
CA ARG A 7 13.87 -6.62 -3.67
C ARG A 7 14.44 -7.90 -3.09
N ALA A 8 13.63 -8.67 -2.37
CA ALA A 8 14.04 -9.96 -1.82
C ALA A 8 14.43 -10.95 -2.94
N PHE A 9 13.68 -10.97 -4.04
CA PHE A 9 13.95 -11.80 -5.19
C PHE A 9 15.32 -11.49 -5.82
N VAL A 10 15.56 -10.23 -6.21
CA VAL A 10 16.82 -9.87 -6.90
C VAL A 10 18.05 -10.00 -6.00
N LYS A 11 17.87 -9.89 -4.68
CA LYS A 11 18.93 -10.16 -3.71
C LYS A 11 19.34 -11.63 -3.70
N GLN A 12 18.36 -12.53 -3.70
CA GLN A 12 18.58 -13.97 -3.63
C GLN A 12 18.90 -14.59 -5.00
N PHE A 13 18.50 -13.91 -6.10
CA PHE A 13 18.79 -14.32 -7.47
C PHE A 13 19.45 -13.20 -8.28
N PRO A 14 20.69 -12.80 -7.96
CA PRO A 14 21.35 -11.64 -8.58
C PRO A 14 21.66 -11.82 -10.08
N GLY A 15 21.61 -13.05 -10.60
CA GLY A 15 21.76 -13.36 -12.02
C GLY A 15 20.47 -13.20 -12.84
N VAL A 16 19.32 -12.97 -12.20
CA VAL A 16 18.02 -12.84 -12.87
C VAL A 16 17.66 -11.37 -13.08
N LYS A 17 17.28 -11.02 -14.31
CA LYS A 17 16.75 -9.69 -14.65
C LYS A 17 15.24 -9.72 -14.63
N LEU A 18 14.63 -8.69 -14.04
CA LEU A 18 13.18 -8.52 -14.01
C LEU A 18 12.77 -7.32 -14.85
N THR A 19 11.71 -7.48 -15.64
CA THR A 19 11.04 -6.34 -16.29
C THR A 19 9.65 -6.18 -15.71
N VAL A 20 9.44 -5.09 -14.98
CA VAL A 20 8.14 -4.75 -14.40
C VAL A 20 7.30 -4.00 -15.44
N VAL A 21 6.17 -4.61 -15.81
CA VAL A 21 5.22 -4.01 -16.76
C VAL A 21 4.11 -3.29 -15.98
N SER A 22 4.10 -1.96 -16.00
CA SER A 22 3.08 -1.18 -15.30
C SER A 22 2.86 0.19 -15.94
N ARG A 23 1.87 0.95 -15.41
CA ARG A 23 1.60 2.32 -15.86
C ARG A 23 2.77 3.24 -15.52
N PRO A 24 3.12 4.23 -16.37
CA PRO A 24 4.26 5.14 -16.16
C PRO A 24 4.30 5.79 -14.77
N PHE A 25 3.12 6.12 -14.23
CA PHE A 25 2.97 6.72 -12.89
C PHE A 25 3.68 5.91 -11.78
N PHE A 26 3.74 4.59 -11.92
CA PHE A 26 4.31 3.72 -10.88
C PHE A 26 5.81 3.49 -11.01
N LYS A 27 6.44 4.04 -12.05
CA LYS A 27 7.89 3.88 -12.27
C LYS A 27 8.74 4.23 -11.03
N PRO A 28 8.49 5.33 -10.30
CA PRO A 28 9.30 5.71 -9.14
C PRO A 28 9.37 4.66 -8.02
N PHE A 29 8.41 3.73 -7.94
CA PHE A 29 8.46 2.64 -6.96
C PHE A 29 9.55 1.62 -7.23
N PHE A 30 10.01 1.51 -8.46
CA PHE A 30 10.97 0.50 -8.92
C PHE A 30 12.35 1.09 -9.19
N ASP A 31 12.49 2.41 -9.15
CA ASP A 31 13.77 3.08 -9.38
C ASP A 31 14.79 2.67 -8.31
N GLY A 32 16.01 2.38 -8.75
CA GLY A 32 17.12 1.99 -7.86
C GLY A 32 17.05 0.57 -7.31
N ILE A 33 16.16 -0.30 -7.79
CA ILE A 33 16.19 -1.73 -7.47
C ILE A 33 17.14 -2.40 -8.48
N PRO A 34 18.23 -3.06 -8.01
CA PRO A 34 19.16 -3.72 -8.92
C PRO A 34 18.46 -4.76 -9.80
N ASN A 35 18.89 -4.89 -11.05
CA ASN A 35 18.35 -5.87 -12.01
C ASN A 35 16.83 -5.78 -12.27
N VAL A 36 16.20 -4.65 -11.95
CA VAL A 36 14.78 -4.39 -12.22
C VAL A 36 14.68 -3.27 -13.27
N GLU A 37 14.17 -3.62 -14.41
CA GLU A 37 13.83 -2.69 -15.49
C GLU A 37 12.32 -2.38 -15.47
N PHE A 38 11.93 -1.23 -16.01
CA PHE A 38 10.54 -0.82 -16.05
C PHE A 38 10.07 -0.65 -17.50
N PHE A 39 9.04 -1.41 -17.88
CA PHE A 39 8.33 -1.27 -19.14
C PHE A 39 7.04 -0.48 -18.92
N ALA A 40 6.97 0.72 -19.50
CA ALA A 40 5.80 1.58 -19.41
C ALA A 40 4.65 1.05 -20.28
N PHE A 41 3.57 0.62 -19.65
CA PHE A 41 2.36 0.15 -20.32
C PHE A 41 1.42 1.33 -20.63
N ASP A 42 1.22 1.59 -21.93
CA ASP A 42 0.33 2.68 -22.40
C ASP A 42 -1.07 2.14 -22.69
N GLU A 43 -1.93 2.15 -21.66
CA GLU A 43 -3.31 1.69 -21.78
C GLU A 43 -4.24 2.64 -22.53
N LYS A 44 -3.82 3.90 -22.75
CA LYS A 44 -4.66 4.93 -23.35
C LYS A 44 -4.52 4.99 -24.87
N GLN A 45 -3.35 4.66 -25.39
CA GLN A 45 -3.03 4.76 -26.83
C GLN A 45 -2.55 3.42 -27.39
N ARG A 46 -1.21 3.15 -27.32
CA ARG A 46 -0.56 2.03 -28.00
C ARG A 46 -1.10 0.66 -27.60
N HIS A 47 -1.38 0.46 -26.32
CA HIS A 47 -1.81 -0.82 -25.77
C HIS A 47 -3.31 -0.85 -25.42
N LYS A 48 -4.11 0.03 -26.06
CA LYS A 48 -5.57 0.12 -25.84
C LYS A 48 -6.32 -1.01 -26.57
N GLY A 49 -7.28 -1.61 -25.88
CA GLY A 49 -8.20 -2.61 -26.43
C GLY A 49 -7.51 -3.96 -26.77
N PHE A 50 -8.21 -4.81 -27.49
CA PHE A 50 -7.73 -6.16 -27.81
C PHE A 50 -6.49 -6.14 -28.72
N LEU A 51 -6.49 -5.36 -29.80
CA LEU A 51 -5.31 -5.20 -30.68
C LEU A 51 -4.13 -4.60 -29.93
N GLY A 52 -4.38 -3.73 -28.94
CA GLY A 52 -3.37 -3.22 -28.05
C GLY A 52 -2.71 -4.29 -27.19
N LEU A 53 -3.44 -5.33 -26.78
CA LEU A 53 -2.86 -6.47 -26.06
C LEU A 53 -1.93 -7.30 -26.95
N ILE A 54 -2.29 -7.49 -28.21
CA ILE A 54 -1.41 -8.19 -29.18
C ILE A 54 -0.11 -7.38 -29.39
N ARG A 55 -0.23 -6.05 -29.51
CA ARG A 55 0.96 -5.17 -29.59
C ARG A 55 1.82 -5.25 -28.33
N LEU A 56 1.17 -5.21 -27.13
CA LEU A 56 1.88 -5.37 -25.86
C LEU A 56 2.64 -6.69 -25.79
N PHE A 57 2.02 -7.80 -26.17
CA PHE A 57 2.68 -9.09 -26.23
C PHE A 57 3.88 -9.06 -27.19
N SER A 58 3.71 -8.48 -28.40
CA SER A 58 4.80 -8.34 -29.38
C SER A 58 5.96 -7.50 -28.84
N ASP A 59 5.65 -6.39 -28.16
CA ASP A 59 6.67 -5.53 -27.56
C ASP A 59 7.43 -6.23 -26.43
N LEU A 60 6.71 -6.95 -25.56
CA LEU A 60 7.31 -7.73 -24.48
C LEU A 60 8.12 -8.92 -24.99
N LYS A 61 7.69 -9.57 -26.09
CA LYS A 61 8.45 -10.66 -26.72
C LYS A 61 9.82 -10.23 -27.20
N LYS A 62 9.98 -8.97 -27.64
CA LYS A 62 11.27 -8.40 -28.06
C LYS A 62 12.29 -8.30 -26.91
N LEU A 63 11.82 -8.34 -25.67
CA LEU A 63 12.69 -8.33 -24.50
C LEU A 63 13.33 -9.69 -24.21
N ASN A 64 13.03 -10.73 -25.01
CA ASN A 64 13.56 -12.08 -24.87
C ASN A 64 13.39 -12.67 -23.47
N VAL A 65 12.21 -12.46 -22.84
CA VAL A 65 11.92 -12.97 -21.51
C VAL A 65 11.76 -14.49 -21.50
N ASP A 66 12.19 -15.15 -20.44
CA ASP A 66 12.13 -16.60 -20.26
C ASP A 66 10.87 -17.05 -19.53
N ALA A 67 10.32 -16.20 -18.65
CA ALA A 67 9.13 -16.51 -17.87
C ALA A 67 8.24 -15.27 -17.67
N PHE A 68 6.97 -15.50 -17.38
CA PHE A 68 5.96 -14.47 -17.13
C PHE A 68 5.30 -14.67 -15.77
N ALA A 69 5.48 -13.72 -14.85
CA ALA A 69 4.85 -13.70 -13.53
C ALA A 69 3.66 -12.73 -13.53
N ASP A 70 2.43 -13.25 -13.52
CA ASP A 70 1.21 -12.43 -13.38
C ASP A 70 0.88 -12.21 -11.90
N LEU A 71 1.34 -11.10 -11.34
CA LEU A 71 1.04 -10.68 -9.96
C LEU A 71 -0.28 -9.91 -9.83
N HIS A 72 -1.01 -9.71 -10.95
CA HIS A 72 -2.23 -8.91 -10.96
C HIS A 72 -3.50 -9.73 -11.19
N ASN A 73 -3.43 -10.79 -12.00
CA ASN A 73 -4.55 -11.72 -12.28
C ASN A 73 -5.85 -11.00 -12.72
N VAL A 74 -5.74 -10.10 -13.70
CA VAL A 74 -6.88 -9.47 -14.38
C VAL A 74 -6.99 -10.00 -15.82
N LEU A 75 -8.11 -9.74 -16.50
CA LEU A 75 -8.33 -10.27 -17.84
C LEU A 75 -7.16 -9.98 -18.80
N ARG A 76 -6.65 -8.76 -18.77
CA ARG A 76 -5.52 -8.32 -19.60
C ARG A 76 -4.26 -9.13 -19.34
N SER A 77 -3.83 -9.23 -18.07
CA SER A 77 -2.61 -9.98 -17.71
C SER A 77 -2.75 -11.47 -17.97
N LYS A 78 -3.94 -12.03 -17.78
CA LYS A 78 -4.23 -13.45 -18.14
C LYS A 78 -4.06 -13.71 -19.63
N ILE A 79 -4.54 -12.81 -20.51
CA ILE A 79 -4.38 -12.96 -21.95
C ILE A 79 -2.90 -12.95 -22.29
N ILE A 80 -2.13 -11.98 -21.78
CA ILE A 80 -0.69 -11.91 -22.02
C ILE A 80 0.02 -13.17 -21.50
N GLY A 81 -0.29 -13.62 -20.28
CA GLY A 81 0.30 -14.85 -19.72
C GLY A 81 0.01 -16.09 -20.58
N LYS A 82 -1.21 -16.22 -21.09
CA LYS A 82 -1.56 -17.31 -22.03
C LYS A 82 -0.77 -17.23 -23.35
N LEU A 83 -0.60 -16.03 -23.90
CA LEU A 83 0.20 -15.83 -25.13
C LEU A 83 1.67 -16.21 -24.91
N PHE A 84 2.23 -15.90 -23.72
CA PHE A 84 3.59 -16.35 -23.37
C PHE A 84 3.63 -17.88 -23.22
N ALA A 85 2.68 -18.50 -22.54
CA ALA A 85 2.59 -19.95 -22.42
C ALA A 85 2.49 -20.65 -23.80
N PHE A 86 1.65 -20.15 -24.70
CA PHE A 86 1.55 -20.66 -26.09
C PHE A 86 2.86 -20.45 -26.91
N SER A 87 3.67 -19.46 -26.54
CA SER A 87 5.00 -19.26 -27.15
C SER A 87 6.12 -20.10 -26.51
N GLY A 88 5.76 -21.09 -25.68
CA GLY A 88 6.72 -22.00 -25.03
C GLY A 88 7.40 -21.42 -23.77
N LYS A 89 6.94 -20.28 -23.25
CA LYS A 89 7.49 -19.68 -22.03
C LYS A 89 6.71 -20.11 -20.80
N GLN A 90 7.40 -20.24 -19.66
CA GLN A 90 6.71 -20.48 -18.39
C GLN A 90 5.86 -19.29 -17.98
N ALA A 91 4.67 -19.55 -17.43
CA ALA A 91 3.78 -18.50 -16.96
C ALA A 91 3.07 -18.94 -15.67
N ALA A 92 3.14 -18.13 -14.64
CA ALA A 92 2.47 -18.34 -13.36
C ALA A 92 1.60 -17.14 -12.99
N THR A 93 0.49 -17.37 -12.29
CA THR A 93 -0.53 -16.33 -12.01
C THR A 93 -0.92 -16.38 -10.55
N VAL A 94 -0.92 -15.21 -9.89
CA VAL A 94 -1.29 -15.09 -8.49
C VAL A 94 -2.71 -15.57 -8.22
N ASP A 95 -2.87 -16.40 -7.20
CA ASP A 95 -4.19 -16.70 -6.64
C ASP A 95 -4.67 -15.54 -5.76
N LYS A 96 -5.79 -14.95 -6.12
CA LYS A 96 -6.44 -13.87 -5.37
C LYS A 96 -7.21 -14.35 -4.13
N ALA A 97 -7.27 -15.66 -3.87
CA ALA A 97 -8.06 -16.32 -2.81
C ALA A 97 -9.49 -15.79 -2.72
N ARG A 98 -10.20 -15.74 -3.83
CA ARG A 98 -11.55 -15.16 -3.90
C ARG A 98 -12.55 -15.93 -3.05
N ALA A 99 -12.45 -17.27 -3.01
CA ALA A 99 -13.31 -18.12 -2.20
C ALA A 99 -13.10 -17.85 -0.69
N ASP A 100 -11.85 -17.82 -0.23
CA ASP A 100 -11.51 -17.54 1.18
C ASP A 100 -11.92 -16.13 1.58
N LYS A 101 -11.67 -15.14 0.72
CA LYS A 101 -12.11 -13.74 0.95
C LYS A 101 -13.64 -13.64 1.03
N LYS A 102 -14.38 -14.38 0.20
CA LYS A 102 -15.84 -14.46 0.28
C LYS A 102 -16.27 -15.10 1.61
N ALA A 103 -15.62 -16.18 2.03
CA ALA A 103 -15.90 -16.85 3.30
C ALA A 103 -15.59 -15.94 4.51
N LEU A 104 -14.53 -15.12 4.44
CA LEU A 104 -14.16 -14.15 5.46
C LEU A 104 -15.17 -12.98 5.57
N THR A 105 -15.81 -12.56 4.47
CA THR A 105 -16.65 -11.34 4.43
C THR A 105 -18.15 -11.60 4.33
N ARG A 106 -18.59 -12.85 4.26
CA ARG A 106 -20.02 -13.18 4.25
C ARG A 106 -20.67 -12.89 5.61
N ALA A 107 -21.97 -12.57 5.60
CA ALA A 107 -22.69 -12.24 6.84
C ALA A 107 -22.93 -13.48 7.72
N GLU A 108 -23.31 -14.59 7.08
CA GLU A 108 -23.63 -15.85 7.74
C GLU A 108 -22.55 -16.90 7.53
N ASN A 109 -22.39 -17.83 8.48
CA ASN A 109 -21.39 -18.90 8.44
C ASN A 109 -19.98 -18.39 8.09
N LYS A 110 -19.62 -17.21 8.59
CA LYS A 110 -18.35 -16.53 8.38
C LYS A 110 -17.19 -17.41 8.85
N ILE A 111 -16.15 -17.53 8.02
CA ILE A 111 -14.87 -18.15 8.42
C ILE A 111 -13.90 -17.02 8.72
N PHE A 112 -13.80 -16.67 10.00
CA PHE A 112 -12.93 -15.60 10.46
C PHE A 112 -11.54 -16.16 10.78
N ARG A 113 -10.65 -16.14 9.79
CA ARG A 113 -9.24 -16.56 9.94
C ARG A 113 -8.34 -15.67 9.10
N GLN A 114 -7.08 -15.56 9.53
CA GLN A 114 -6.02 -14.91 8.76
C GLN A 114 -5.83 -15.62 7.41
N LEU A 115 -5.90 -14.86 6.34
CA LEU A 115 -5.54 -15.35 5.00
C LEU A 115 -4.07 -15.03 4.71
N PRO A 116 -3.40 -15.83 3.86
CA PRO A 116 -2.05 -15.53 3.40
C PRO A 116 -1.95 -14.09 2.87
N MET A 117 -0.88 -13.41 3.21
CA MET A 117 -0.65 -12.03 2.78
C MET A 117 -0.48 -11.96 1.26
N ILE A 118 -0.82 -10.82 0.67
CA ILE A 118 -0.68 -10.65 -0.78
C ILE A 118 0.78 -10.78 -1.24
N TYR A 119 1.75 -10.36 -0.44
CA TYR A 119 3.16 -10.53 -0.77
C TYR A 119 3.61 -11.99 -0.72
N GLU A 120 3.09 -12.82 0.20
CA GLU A 120 3.32 -14.28 0.24
C GLU A 120 2.75 -14.96 -1.01
N ARG A 121 1.58 -14.52 -1.48
CA ARG A 121 0.99 -14.98 -2.73
C ARG A 121 1.83 -14.61 -3.95
N HIS A 122 2.48 -13.43 -3.91
CA HIS A 122 3.43 -13.04 -4.96
C HIS A 122 4.68 -13.93 -4.93
N VAL A 123 5.24 -14.24 -3.76
CA VAL A 123 6.35 -15.20 -3.62
C VAL A 123 5.97 -16.56 -4.22
N LYS A 124 4.75 -17.05 -3.96
CA LYS A 124 4.26 -18.31 -4.53
C LYS A 124 4.29 -18.29 -6.06
N VAL A 125 3.96 -17.19 -6.72
CA VAL A 125 4.05 -17.08 -8.19
C VAL A 125 5.47 -17.32 -8.68
N PHE A 126 6.47 -16.74 -8.02
CA PHE A 126 7.87 -16.98 -8.36
C PHE A 126 8.30 -18.42 -8.04
N SER A 127 7.79 -18.98 -6.96
CA SER A 127 8.05 -20.40 -6.62
C SER A 127 7.50 -21.36 -7.70
N GLU A 128 6.32 -21.07 -8.26
CA GLU A 128 5.74 -21.83 -9.39
C GLU A 128 6.58 -21.71 -10.68
N LEU A 129 7.41 -20.67 -10.79
CA LEU A 129 8.40 -20.48 -11.87
C LEU A 129 9.77 -21.07 -11.55
N GLY A 130 9.93 -21.80 -10.43
CA GLY A 130 11.17 -22.44 -10.03
C GLY A 130 12.07 -21.61 -9.11
N PHE A 131 11.62 -20.41 -8.65
CA PHE A 131 12.40 -19.54 -7.77
C PHE A 131 11.85 -19.58 -6.35
N VAL A 132 12.50 -20.32 -5.47
CA VAL A 132 12.14 -20.43 -4.05
C VAL A 132 12.98 -19.46 -3.25
N PHE A 133 12.36 -18.52 -2.56
CA PHE A 133 12.99 -17.52 -1.69
C PHE A 133 12.05 -17.12 -0.55
N ASP A 134 12.58 -16.45 0.45
CA ASP A 134 11.83 -16.00 1.60
C ASP A 134 11.90 -14.48 1.80
N LEU A 135 11.04 -13.97 2.68
CA LEU A 135 10.94 -12.56 3.04
C LEU A 135 11.36 -12.30 4.50
N SER A 136 12.01 -13.25 5.17
CA SER A 136 12.34 -13.21 6.61
C SER A 136 13.33 -12.09 6.96
N ASN A 137 14.23 -11.73 6.02
CA ASN A 137 15.22 -10.68 6.20
C ASN A 137 15.04 -9.58 5.14
N PRO A 138 13.99 -8.74 5.27
CA PRO A 138 13.68 -7.74 4.28
C PRO A 138 14.74 -6.63 4.25
N GLU A 139 15.11 -6.22 3.05
CA GLU A 139 15.91 -5.02 2.84
C GLU A 139 15.02 -3.87 2.38
N PHE A 140 15.13 -2.77 3.09
CA PHE A 140 14.45 -1.54 2.74
C PHE A 140 15.38 -0.59 1.97
N PRO A 141 14.84 0.26 1.09
CA PRO A 141 15.65 1.28 0.44
C PRO A 141 16.24 2.24 1.48
N LYS A 142 17.43 2.77 1.21
CA LYS A 142 17.98 3.85 2.01
C LYS A 142 17.04 5.05 1.97
N LYS A 143 17.02 5.83 3.08
CA LYS A 143 16.32 7.12 3.13
C LYS A 143 16.75 7.97 1.94
N GLN A 144 15.78 8.49 1.22
CA GLN A 144 16.04 9.33 0.06
C GLN A 144 16.41 10.75 0.52
N GLN A 145 17.36 11.37 -0.18
CA GLN A 145 17.69 12.76 0.10
C GLN A 145 16.51 13.65 -0.30
N LEU A 146 16.09 14.52 0.60
CA LEU A 146 15.09 15.54 0.32
C LEU A 146 15.69 16.59 -0.60
N ASP A 147 15.00 16.97 -1.66
CA ASP A 147 15.43 18.10 -2.45
C ASP A 147 15.13 19.44 -1.75
N SER A 148 15.83 20.49 -2.18
CA SER A 148 15.73 21.82 -1.56
C SER A 148 14.30 22.39 -1.61
N GLY A 149 13.53 22.09 -2.66
CA GLY A 149 12.13 22.50 -2.79
C GLY A 149 11.23 21.86 -1.74
N VAL A 150 11.49 20.60 -1.38
CA VAL A 150 10.78 19.95 -0.26
C VAL A 150 11.19 20.57 1.07
N ILE A 151 12.49 20.73 1.32
CA ILE A 151 13.01 21.32 2.56
C ILE A 151 12.45 22.73 2.80
N SER A 152 12.34 23.55 1.76
CA SER A 152 11.76 24.91 1.89
C SER A 152 10.29 24.92 2.35
N ILE A 153 9.54 23.83 2.07
CA ILE A 153 8.14 23.69 2.47
C ILE A 153 8.01 23.12 3.87
N ILE A 154 8.82 22.10 4.19
CA ILE A 154 8.66 21.32 5.41
C ILE A 154 9.67 21.66 6.51
N GLY A 155 10.76 22.38 6.19
CA GLY A 155 11.88 22.64 7.08
C GLY A 155 12.80 21.42 7.28
N GLU A 156 13.85 21.60 8.04
CA GLU A 156 14.79 20.53 8.40
C GLU A 156 14.23 19.61 9.48
N LYS A 157 14.78 18.38 9.55
CA LYS A 157 14.35 17.38 10.52
C LYS A 157 15.04 17.57 11.87
N ASN A 158 14.35 18.22 12.79
CA ASN A 158 14.77 18.40 14.18
C ASN A 158 13.79 17.81 15.22
N GLN A 159 12.74 17.13 14.75
CA GLN A 159 11.64 16.55 15.51
C GLN A 159 11.33 15.14 14.97
N LYS A 160 10.47 14.37 15.65
CA LYS A 160 9.88 13.17 15.09
C LYS A 160 8.86 13.54 14.02
N TRP A 161 9.00 12.95 12.85
CA TRP A 161 8.13 13.20 11.71
C TRP A 161 7.05 12.15 11.58
N ILE A 162 5.79 12.56 11.72
CA ILE A 162 4.62 11.70 11.64
C ILE A 162 3.87 12.03 10.35
N GLY A 163 3.70 11.04 9.48
CA GLY A 163 2.79 11.15 8.34
C GLY A 163 1.38 10.71 8.75
N ILE A 164 0.36 11.45 8.32
CA ILE A 164 -1.05 11.06 8.47
C ILE A 164 -1.72 11.08 7.12
N ALA A 165 -2.25 9.93 6.70
CA ALA A 165 -3.05 9.77 5.47
C ALA A 165 -4.48 9.36 5.85
N PRO A 166 -5.37 10.34 6.11
CA PRO A 166 -6.67 10.09 6.74
C PRO A 166 -7.72 9.51 5.79
N PHE A 167 -7.42 9.38 4.51
CA PHE A 167 -8.39 8.96 3.50
C PHE A 167 -8.12 7.56 2.95
N GLY A 168 -9.17 6.91 2.49
CA GLY A 168 -9.16 5.68 1.74
C GLY A 168 -10.00 5.80 0.48
N GLN A 169 -9.83 4.86 -0.46
CA GLN A 169 -10.59 4.87 -1.73
C GLN A 169 -12.12 4.81 -1.52
N HIS A 170 -12.58 4.23 -0.42
CA HIS A 170 -13.99 4.05 -0.09
C HIS A 170 -14.28 4.67 1.26
N GLU A 171 -15.44 5.31 1.40
CA GLU A 171 -15.91 5.99 2.60
C GLU A 171 -15.86 5.08 3.85
N SER A 172 -16.25 3.81 3.71
CA SER A 172 -16.21 2.81 4.79
C SER A 172 -14.81 2.48 5.33
N LYS A 173 -13.77 3.06 4.75
CA LYS A 173 -12.35 2.96 5.17
C LYS A 173 -11.82 4.28 5.71
N VAL A 174 -12.64 5.32 5.77
CA VAL A 174 -12.23 6.65 6.27
C VAL A 174 -12.58 6.75 7.74
N TYR A 175 -11.58 7.05 8.55
CA TYR A 175 -11.80 7.34 9.97
C TYR A 175 -12.60 8.64 10.11
N PRO A 176 -13.61 8.72 11.00
CA PRO A 176 -14.43 9.92 11.14
C PRO A 176 -13.58 11.17 11.33
N LEU A 177 -13.84 12.21 10.55
CA LEU A 177 -12.97 13.40 10.50
C LEU A 177 -12.96 14.18 11.82
N ASP A 178 -14.05 14.15 12.58
CA ASP A 178 -14.12 14.72 13.92
C ASP A 178 -13.19 14.00 14.90
N LEU A 179 -13.07 12.68 14.79
CA LEU A 179 -12.14 11.88 15.60
C LEU A 179 -10.69 12.02 15.09
N MET A 180 -10.49 12.08 13.76
CA MET A 180 -9.16 12.34 13.19
C MET A 180 -8.62 13.71 13.61
N ARG A 181 -9.49 14.72 13.66
CA ARG A 181 -9.13 16.06 14.17
C ARG A 181 -8.61 15.96 15.59
N LYS A 182 -9.30 15.23 16.50
CA LYS A 182 -8.83 15.03 17.88
C LYS A 182 -7.46 14.34 17.93
N VAL A 183 -7.24 13.32 17.10
CA VAL A 183 -5.92 12.66 17.01
C VAL A 183 -4.84 13.67 16.61
N ILE A 184 -5.11 14.53 15.62
CA ILE A 184 -4.15 15.54 15.14
C ILE A 184 -3.92 16.62 16.22
N GLU A 185 -4.97 17.09 16.88
CA GLU A 185 -4.91 18.05 17.98
C GLU A 185 -4.05 17.49 19.11
N ASP A 186 -4.37 16.32 19.64
CA ASP A 186 -3.64 15.69 20.74
C ASP A 186 -2.14 15.48 20.40
N LEU A 187 -1.83 15.02 19.17
CA LEU A 187 -0.44 14.86 18.72
C LEU A 187 0.28 16.21 18.55
N SER A 188 -0.43 17.27 18.13
CA SER A 188 0.17 18.57 17.87
C SER A 188 0.51 19.36 19.13
N GLU A 189 -0.02 18.97 20.30
CA GLU A 189 0.36 19.51 21.60
C GLU A 189 1.81 19.16 21.98
N ASN A 190 2.38 18.11 21.35
CA ASN A 190 3.77 17.72 21.59
C ASN A 190 4.70 18.43 20.59
N ASP A 191 5.44 19.42 21.08
CA ASP A 191 6.41 20.19 20.26
C ASP A 191 7.55 19.32 19.67
N ASN A 192 7.74 18.07 20.13
CA ASN A 192 8.71 17.14 19.54
C ASN A 192 8.16 16.43 18.28
N TYR A 193 6.92 16.68 17.90
CA TYR A 193 6.29 16.09 16.71
C TYR A 193 6.09 17.13 15.63
N LYS A 194 6.33 16.71 14.39
CA LYS A 194 5.97 17.43 13.18
C LYS A 194 5.10 16.52 12.33
N ILE A 195 3.91 17.00 11.99
CA ILE A 195 2.86 16.20 11.38
C ILE A 195 2.69 16.61 9.91
N PHE A 196 2.69 15.64 9.03
CA PHE A 196 2.49 15.83 7.59
C PHE A 196 1.19 15.16 7.15
N LEU A 197 0.25 15.94 6.62
CA LEU A 197 -1.03 15.44 6.13
C LEU A 197 -0.93 15.13 4.64
N PHE A 198 -1.12 13.85 4.30
CA PHE A 198 -1.09 13.32 2.95
C PHE A 198 -2.49 13.12 2.40
N GLY A 199 -2.68 13.38 1.10
CA GLY A 199 -3.95 13.14 0.42
C GLY A 199 -3.91 13.53 -1.05
N GLY A 200 -5.02 13.30 -1.75
CA GLY A 200 -5.20 13.71 -3.13
C GLY A 200 -5.58 15.19 -3.28
N LYS A 201 -5.53 15.70 -4.51
CA LYS A 201 -5.88 17.09 -4.81
C LYS A 201 -7.31 17.46 -4.38
N ASN A 202 -8.25 16.50 -4.45
CA ASN A 202 -9.66 16.73 -4.08
C ASN A 202 -9.87 16.77 -2.55
N GLU A 203 -8.84 16.44 -1.77
CA GLU A 203 -8.90 16.35 -0.31
C GLU A 203 -8.24 17.56 0.38
N ILE A 204 -7.63 18.48 -0.39
CA ILE A 204 -6.85 19.62 0.12
C ILE A 204 -7.66 20.50 1.07
N GLU A 205 -8.91 20.83 0.73
CA GLU A 205 -9.76 21.68 1.57
C GLU A 205 -10.04 21.04 2.93
N ILE A 206 -10.34 19.74 2.92
CA ILE A 206 -10.58 18.98 4.16
C ILE A 206 -9.30 18.87 4.98
N LEU A 207 -8.16 18.57 4.33
CA LEU A 207 -6.87 18.51 5.01
C LEU A 207 -6.50 19.84 5.65
N ASN A 208 -6.72 20.96 4.96
CA ASN A 208 -6.47 22.28 5.51
C ASN A 208 -7.36 22.57 6.73
N SER A 209 -8.59 22.04 6.76
CA SER A 209 -9.46 22.18 7.92
C SER A 209 -8.99 21.40 9.16
N LEU A 210 -8.09 20.42 8.97
CA LEU A 210 -7.49 19.64 10.05
C LEU A 210 -6.16 20.23 10.56
N SER A 211 -5.63 21.28 9.92
CA SER A 211 -4.28 21.80 10.16
C SER A 211 -4.27 23.18 10.81
N ASN A 212 -4.83 23.29 12.02
CA ASN A 212 -4.85 24.57 12.76
C ASN A 212 -3.59 24.84 13.60
N HIS A 213 -2.62 23.92 13.61
CA HIS A 213 -1.41 24.00 14.43
C HIS A 213 -0.15 24.24 13.60
N LYS A 214 0.81 25.00 14.17
CA LYS A 214 2.07 25.41 13.50
C LYS A 214 2.97 24.23 13.07
N ASN A 215 2.87 23.10 13.77
CA ASN A 215 3.64 21.88 13.51
C ASN A 215 2.90 20.87 12.62
N VAL A 216 1.74 21.24 12.06
CA VAL A 216 0.96 20.44 11.10
C VAL A 216 1.07 21.05 9.71
N ILE A 217 1.54 20.27 8.74
CA ILE A 217 1.76 20.73 7.36
C ILE A 217 0.97 19.85 6.39
N VAL A 218 0.08 20.45 5.62
CA VAL A 218 -0.59 19.76 4.51
C VAL A 218 0.39 19.64 3.34
N ILE A 219 0.63 18.39 2.89
CA ILE A 219 1.54 18.08 1.78
C ILE A 219 0.80 17.97 0.45
N ALA A 220 -0.46 17.58 0.49
CA ALA A 220 -1.30 17.41 -0.70
C ALA A 220 -1.23 18.62 -1.65
N GLY A 221 -0.88 18.38 -2.90
CA GLY A 221 -0.77 19.42 -3.93
C GLY A 221 0.47 20.31 -3.89
N LYS A 222 1.31 20.23 -2.84
CA LYS A 222 2.52 21.08 -2.70
C LYS A 222 3.77 20.45 -3.31
N ILE A 223 3.84 19.15 -3.39
CA ILE A 223 4.97 18.41 -3.93
C ILE A 223 4.49 17.35 -4.94
N ASN A 224 5.38 16.90 -5.81
CA ASN A 224 5.09 15.83 -6.75
C ASN A 224 5.26 14.44 -6.12
N PHE A 225 4.81 13.40 -6.80
CA PHE A 225 4.80 12.04 -6.25
C PHE A 225 6.22 11.51 -5.90
N LYS A 226 7.24 11.86 -6.67
CA LYS A 226 8.63 11.48 -6.35
C LYS A 226 9.11 12.15 -5.05
N GLN A 227 8.80 13.43 -4.89
CA GLN A 227 9.10 14.19 -3.66
C GLN A 227 8.29 13.66 -2.47
N GLU A 228 7.06 13.19 -2.71
CA GLU A 228 6.26 12.56 -1.67
C GLU A 228 6.91 11.25 -1.17
N LEU A 229 7.46 10.43 -2.07
CA LEU A 229 8.24 9.25 -1.69
C LEU A 229 9.51 9.60 -0.91
N GLN A 230 10.20 10.69 -1.28
CA GLN A 230 11.34 11.21 -0.51
C GLN A 230 10.92 11.57 0.90
N LEU A 231 9.84 12.33 1.06
CA LEU A 231 9.33 12.72 2.38
C LEU A 231 8.93 11.49 3.20
N ILE A 232 8.13 10.57 2.62
CA ILE A 232 7.69 9.36 3.32
C ILE A 232 8.90 8.52 3.77
N SER A 233 9.97 8.41 2.97
CA SER A 233 11.17 7.66 3.35
C SER A 233 11.92 8.24 4.56
N ASN A 234 11.63 9.48 4.95
CA ASN A 234 12.23 10.18 6.07
C ASN A 234 11.32 10.28 7.30
N LEU A 235 10.08 9.79 7.23
CA LEU A 235 9.18 9.73 8.38
C LEU A 235 9.72 8.81 9.46
N ASP A 236 9.28 9.02 10.69
CA ASP A 236 9.50 8.08 11.81
C ASP A 236 8.29 7.13 11.95
N LEU A 237 7.09 7.58 11.53
CA LEU A 237 5.86 6.80 11.56
C LEU A 237 4.86 7.32 10.52
N MET A 238 4.04 6.41 9.99
CA MET A 238 2.86 6.73 9.18
C MET A 238 1.60 6.19 9.86
N LEU A 239 0.64 7.09 10.18
CA LEU A 239 -0.74 6.73 10.47
C LEU A 239 -1.54 6.75 9.16
N SER A 240 -2.20 5.67 8.82
CA SER A 240 -2.95 5.58 7.57
C SER A 240 -4.21 4.73 7.72
N MET A 241 -5.15 4.96 6.86
CA MET A 241 -6.24 4.01 6.64
C MET A 241 -5.70 2.75 5.94
N ASP A 242 -6.53 1.70 5.84
CA ASP A 242 -6.30 0.59 4.89
C ASP A 242 -6.26 1.15 3.46
N SER A 243 -5.13 1.75 3.08
CA SER A 243 -4.94 2.53 1.85
C SER A 243 -3.54 2.39 1.24
N GLY A 244 -3.34 3.03 0.09
CA GLY A 244 -2.06 3.01 -0.64
C GLY A 244 -0.89 3.56 0.19
N ASN A 245 -1.11 4.62 0.98
CA ASN A 245 -0.06 5.26 1.77
C ASN A 245 0.54 4.34 2.85
N ALA A 246 -0.30 3.49 3.47
CA ALA A 246 0.19 2.46 4.39
C ALA A 246 1.22 1.53 3.72
N HIS A 247 0.92 1.07 2.51
CA HIS A 247 1.81 0.18 1.77
C HIS A 247 3.04 0.88 1.23
N ILE A 248 2.93 2.17 0.88
CA ILE A 248 4.07 2.99 0.44
C ILE A 248 5.04 3.19 1.60
N ALA A 249 4.56 3.59 2.77
CA ALA A 249 5.40 3.77 3.94
C ALA A 249 6.07 2.45 4.36
N ALA A 250 5.31 1.36 4.42
CA ALA A 250 5.84 0.05 4.79
C ALA A 250 6.91 -0.48 3.82
N MET A 251 6.78 -0.27 2.50
CA MET A 251 7.81 -0.69 1.55
C MET A 251 9.09 0.14 1.63
N LEU A 252 9.02 1.34 2.25
CA LEU A 252 10.16 2.21 2.52
C LEU A 252 10.78 1.96 3.91
N GLY A 253 10.28 0.97 4.66
CA GLY A 253 10.80 0.60 5.97
C GLY A 253 10.31 1.49 7.11
N ILE A 254 9.25 2.25 6.90
CA ILE A 254 8.66 3.12 7.91
C ILE A 254 7.67 2.32 8.77
N ASN A 255 7.65 2.57 10.07
CA ASN A 255 6.62 2.04 10.96
C ASN A 255 5.24 2.56 10.55
N VAL A 256 4.27 1.66 10.46
CA VAL A 256 2.91 2.02 10.01
C VAL A 256 1.89 1.57 11.04
N ILE A 257 1.03 2.50 11.44
CA ILE A 257 -0.21 2.19 12.16
C ILE A 257 -1.35 2.33 11.16
N THR A 258 -2.24 1.33 11.12
CA THR A 258 -3.38 1.32 10.20
C THR A 258 -4.70 1.25 10.94
N LEU A 259 -5.68 2.03 10.46
CA LEU A 259 -7.05 2.01 10.98
C LEU A 259 -7.96 1.23 10.03
N TRP A 260 -8.72 0.28 10.58
CA TRP A 260 -9.55 -0.65 9.82
C TRP A 260 -11.02 -0.56 10.27
N GLY A 261 -11.87 -0.20 9.33
CA GLY A 261 -13.32 -0.12 9.53
C GLY A 261 -14.06 -1.40 9.13
N ASN A 262 -14.77 -1.33 8.01
CA ASN A 262 -15.51 -2.46 7.43
C ASN A 262 -14.61 -3.51 6.74
N THR A 263 -13.33 -3.25 6.61
CA THR A 263 -12.29 -4.19 6.17
C THR A 263 -11.54 -4.77 7.37
N HIS A 264 -10.63 -5.71 7.15
CA HIS A 264 -9.83 -6.31 8.23
C HIS A 264 -8.48 -6.79 7.68
N PRO A 265 -7.38 -6.68 8.44
CA PRO A 265 -6.05 -7.15 8.01
C PRO A 265 -6.03 -8.64 7.65
N PHE A 266 -6.92 -9.45 8.23
CA PHE A 266 -7.07 -10.87 7.90
C PHE A 266 -7.42 -11.16 6.43
N ALA A 267 -7.85 -10.16 5.66
CA ALA A 267 -8.00 -10.31 4.21
C ALA A 267 -6.67 -10.41 3.43
N GLY A 268 -5.53 -10.34 4.15
CA GLY A 268 -4.18 -10.47 3.61
C GLY A 268 -3.60 -9.14 3.08
N PHE A 269 -4.10 -8.00 3.57
CA PHE A 269 -3.65 -6.66 3.16
C PHE A 269 -2.92 -5.89 4.25
N LEU A 270 -2.50 -6.54 5.34
CA LEU A 270 -1.62 -5.88 6.30
C LEU A 270 -0.36 -5.35 5.56
N PRO A 271 0.09 -4.12 5.85
CA PRO A 271 1.30 -3.59 5.24
C PRO A 271 2.53 -4.48 5.51
N PHE A 272 3.44 -4.52 4.55
CA PHE A 272 4.60 -5.41 4.60
C PHE A 272 5.45 -5.15 5.84
N ASN A 273 5.86 -6.25 6.50
CA ASN A 273 6.72 -6.24 7.69
C ASN A 273 6.21 -5.35 8.84
N GLN A 274 4.89 -5.21 8.96
CA GLN A 274 4.29 -4.53 10.10
C GLN A 274 3.67 -5.56 11.06
N PRO A 275 3.87 -5.38 12.39
CA PRO A 275 3.22 -6.24 13.37
C PRO A 275 1.70 -6.03 13.35
N ILE A 276 0.96 -7.11 13.60
CA ILE A 276 -0.52 -7.06 13.57
C ILE A 276 -1.08 -6.10 14.62
N GLU A 277 -0.36 -5.88 15.71
CA GLU A 277 -0.72 -4.98 16.81
C GLU A 277 -0.71 -3.50 16.40
N ASN A 278 -0.12 -3.17 15.24
CA ASN A 278 -0.18 -1.84 14.63
C ASN A 278 -1.43 -1.65 13.76
N ALA A 279 -2.26 -2.67 13.61
CA ALA A 279 -3.57 -2.58 12.95
C ALA A 279 -4.66 -2.39 13.99
N LEU A 280 -5.14 -1.15 14.17
CA LEU A 280 -6.29 -0.85 15.02
C LEU A 280 -7.57 -1.17 14.24
N VAL A 281 -8.35 -2.09 14.76
CA VAL A 281 -9.56 -2.61 14.10
C VAL A 281 -10.82 -2.19 14.84
N SER A 282 -11.90 -1.96 14.12
CA SER A 282 -13.21 -1.70 14.70
C SER A 282 -13.69 -2.87 15.56
N ASP A 283 -14.44 -2.54 16.62
CA ASP A 283 -14.94 -3.49 17.60
C ASP A 283 -15.89 -4.52 16.98
N ARG A 284 -15.46 -5.78 16.99
CA ARG A 284 -16.23 -6.90 16.44
C ARG A 284 -17.26 -7.47 17.42
N GLU A 285 -17.19 -7.16 18.71
CA GLU A 285 -18.23 -7.54 19.65
C GLU A 285 -19.50 -6.71 19.39
N LYS A 286 -19.31 -5.40 19.15
CA LYS A 286 -20.39 -4.50 18.75
C LYS A 286 -20.85 -4.72 17.31
N PHE A 287 -19.93 -5.05 16.41
CA PHE A 287 -20.17 -5.20 14.97
C PHE A 287 -19.71 -6.57 14.45
N PRO A 288 -20.42 -7.66 14.79
CA PRO A 288 -19.95 -9.04 14.56
C PRO A 288 -19.82 -9.43 13.09
N LYS A 289 -20.46 -8.70 12.16
CA LYS A 289 -20.32 -8.96 10.72
C LYS A 289 -19.01 -8.43 10.13
N ILE A 290 -18.14 -7.72 10.88
CA ILE A 290 -16.83 -7.28 10.37
C ILE A 290 -15.90 -8.50 10.16
N PRO A 291 -15.14 -8.54 9.04
CA PRO A 291 -15.21 -7.65 7.89
C PRO A 291 -16.45 -7.90 7.03
N THR A 292 -17.08 -6.81 6.58
CA THR A 292 -18.23 -6.87 5.66
C THR A 292 -17.79 -6.79 4.20
N SER A 293 -16.59 -6.30 3.95
CA SER A 293 -16.02 -6.09 2.62
C SER A 293 -14.53 -6.39 2.62
N VAL A 294 -14.03 -6.91 1.49
CA VAL A 294 -12.59 -7.10 1.25
C VAL A 294 -11.91 -5.77 0.92
N TYR A 295 -12.60 -4.89 0.20
CA TYR A 295 -12.04 -3.65 -0.35
C TYR A 295 -12.69 -2.38 0.20
N GLY A 296 -13.70 -2.50 1.07
CA GLY A 296 -14.45 -1.37 1.60
C GLY A 296 -15.54 -0.83 0.66
N ASN A 297 -15.81 -1.47 -0.46
CA ASN A 297 -16.75 -1.03 -1.49
C ASN A 297 -18.20 -1.48 -1.25
N LYS A 298 -18.50 -2.11 -0.11
CA LYS A 298 -19.84 -2.55 0.26
C LYS A 298 -20.33 -1.72 1.44
N LYS A 299 -21.54 -1.17 1.33
CA LYS A 299 -22.27 -0.57 2.43
C LYS A 299 -23.16 -1.64 3.08
N VAL A 300 -23.16 -1.70 4.39
CA VAL A 300 -24.02 -2.59 5.21
C VAL A 300 -24.71 -1.70 6.20
N GLU A 301 -26.04 -1.71 6.19
CA GLU A 301 -26.88 -0.92 7.08
C GLU A 301 -26.53 -1.18 8.56
N GLY A 302 -26.43 -0.11 9.34
CA GLY A 302 -26.02 -0.14 10.74
C GLY A 302 -24.53 -0.36 10.97
N TYR A 303 -23.69 -0.32 9.90
CA TYR A 303 -22.22 -0.46 9.96
C TYR A 303 -21.48 0.79 9.46
N GLU A 304 -22.16 1.93 9.41
CA GLU A 304 -21.60 3.20 8.96
C GLU A 304 -20.58 3.76 9.96
N ASP A 305 -20.87 3.58 11.24
CA ASP A 305 -20.11 4.16 12.35
C ASP A 305 -19.10 3.20 13.02
N VAL A 306 -18.77 2.09 12.38
CA VAL A 306 -17.90 1.06 12.98
C VAL A 306 -16.55 1.63 13.42
N MET A 307 -15.97 2.56 12.68
CA MET A 307 -14.66 3.16 13.01
C MET A 307 -14.72 4.08 14.22
N ARG A 308 -15.90 4.51 14.69
CA ARG A 308 -16.05 5.27 15.96
C ARG A 308 -15.74 4.43 17.19
N THR A 309 -15.62 3.13 17.04
CA THR A 309 -15.18 2.22 18.12
C THR A 309 -13.67 2.27 18.35
N ILE A 310 -12.88 2.79 17.41
CA ILE A 310 -11.46 3.08 17.59
C ILE A 310 -11.35 4.48 18.19
N LEU A 311 -10.94 4.58 19.44
CA LEU A 311 -10.92 5.86 20.15
C LEU A 311 -9.67 6.67 19.81
N PRO A 312 -9.74 8.02 19.67
CA PRO A 312 -8.58 8.88 19.43
C PRO A 312 -7.42 8.62 20.40
N LYS A 313 -7.70 8.47 21.69
CA LYS A 313 -6.68 8.15 22.71
C LYS A 313 -5.93 6.84 22.47
N GLU A 314 -6.58 5.84 21.86
CA GLU A 314 -5.95 4.57 21.51
C GLU A 314 -5.00 4.76 20.32
N VAL A 315 -5.41 5.58 19.35
CA VAL A 315 -4.57 5.92 18.19
C VAL A 315 -3.32 6.68 18.64
N VAL A 316 -3.50 7.73 19.45
CA VAL A 316 -2.39 8.55 19.99
C VAL A 316 -1.46 7.70 20.86
N GLY A 317 -2.02 6.93 21.80
CA GLY A 317 -1.23 6.05 22.66
C GLY A 317 -0.43 5.01 21.89
N LYS A 318 -0.98 4.48 20.78
CA LYS A 318 -0.26 3.56 19.89
C LYS A 318 0.87 4.25 19.13
N ILE A 319 0.65 5.49 18.66
CA ILE A 319 1.70 6.30 18.01
C ILE A 319 2.84 6.56 18.98
N ASP A 320 2.55 7.03 20.18
CA ASP A 320 3.53 7.30 21.21
C ASP A 320 4.33 6.06 21.60
N PHE A 321 3.66 4.91 21.71
CA PHE A 321 4.30 3.63 21.99
C PHE A 321 5.31 3.27 20.88
N VAL A 322 4.88 3.31 19.61
CA VAL A 322 5.74 2.92 18.47
C VAL A 322 6.91 3.89 18.28
N LEU A 323 6.76 5.18 18.60
CA LEU A 323 7.83 6.18 18.47
C LEU A 323 8.87 6.14 19.60
N LYS A 324 8.55 5.48 20.73
CA LYS A 324 9.45 5.30 21.88
C LYS A 324 10.27 4.01 21.79
N HIS A 325 9.79 3.03 21.06
CA HIS A 325 10.41 1.70 20.91
C HIS A 325 10.84 1.43 19.48
#